data_dfd8e26083629ff0dcd682928126500f
#
_entry.id   dfd8e26083629ff0dcd682928126500f
#
_cell.length_a   1.000
_cell.length_b   1.000
_cell.length_c   1.000
_cell.angle_alpha   90.00
_cell.angle_beta   90.00
_cell.angle_gamma   90.00
#
_symmetry.space_group_name_H-M   'P 1'
#
loop_
_entity.id
_entity.type
_entity.pdbx_description
1 polymer ?
#
loop_
_entity_poly.entity_id
_entity_poly.type
_entity_poly.pdbx_seq_one_letter_code
_entity_poly.pdbx_strand_id
1 'polypeptide(L)'
;MAIFAPFAHPLYVMLKPVGAVCNLACSYCYYLEKSKLYKDEPKHVMNDKLLEKFIEEYINSQTMPQILFTWHGGETLMRPLAFYKRAMELQQKYAHGRTISNCIQTNGTLLTDEWCEFLKKNDWLVGVSIDGPQEFHDRYRRNKQGQPSFVKVMKGIHLLNKYGVDWNAMAVVNNLNADYPLEFYNFFKEIGCRYIQFTPIVERIFRHNDGRLLATIGEDTPELMEFSVTPEQWGNFLCTIFEEWVHNDVGEYYIQLFDATLANWVGENPGICTMGKTCGHAGVMEFNGDVYSCDHFVFPQYKLGNIYSKTLIEMFYGEKQLEFGQNKYRSLPRQCKNCKSYLLVMVNVQRTGFVKLNWVSLG
;
A
#
# COMPACT_ATOMS: atom_id res chain seq x y z
N MET A 1 35.09 8.28 0.37
CA MET A 1 33.82 7.99 1.08
C MET A 1 32.92 9.18 0.86
N ALA A 2 31.90 9.04 0.05
CA ALA A 2 30.86 10.06 -0.04
C ALA A 2 30.11 10.02 1.29
N ILE A 3 30.26 11.05 2.08
CA ILE A 3 29.42 11.29 3.26
C ILE A 3 28.06 11.63 2.66
N PHE A 4 27.22 10.63 2.44
CA PHE A 4 25.81 10.88 2.22
C PHE A 4 25.34 11.62 3.47
N ALA A 5 24.85 12.83 3.28
CA ALA A 5 24.00 13.44 4.29
C ALA A 5 22.84 12.44 4.50
N PRO A 6 22.77 11.75 5.65
CA PRO A 6 21.81 10.65 5.84
C PRO A 6 20.37 11.13 5.78
N PHE A 7 20.12 12.40 5.50
CA PHE A 7 18.90 13.12 5.73
C PHE A 7 18.33 13.77 4.48
N ALA A 8 18.79 13.37 3.28
CA ALA A 8 18.29 13.94 2.03
C ALA A 8 16.84 13.52 1.71
N HIS A 9 16.35 12.44 2.32
CA HIS A 9 14.98 11.95 2.14
C HIS A 9 14.36 11.59 3.49
N PRO A 10 13.08 11.93 3.72
CA PRO A 10 12.37 11.51 4.94
C PRO A 10 12.28 9.98 4.99
N LEU A 11 12.43 9.41 6.18
CA LEU A 11 12.10 8.01 6.42
C LEU A 11 10.57 7.87 6.34
N TYR A 12 10.12 6.82 5.68
CA TYR A 12 8.73 6.44 5.67
C TYR A 12 8.59 5.01 6.17
N VAL A 13 7.89 4.83 7.29
CA VAL A 13 7.67 3.51 7.89
C VAL A 13 6.19 3.31 8.17
N MET A 14 5.60 2.36 7.47
CA MET A 14 4.23 1.93 7.67
C MET A 14 4.13 1.05 8.91
N LEU A 15 3.17 1.32 9.80
CA LEU A 15 2.94 0.52 11.00
C LEU A 15 1.84 -0.50 10.79
N LYS A 16 2.08 -1.71 11.32
CA LYS A 16 1.13 -2.82 11.35
C LYS A 16 0.73 -3.17 12.80
N PRO A 17 -0.12 -2.37 13.48
CA PRO A 17 -0.42 -2.56 14.90
C PRO A 17 -1.07 -3.91 15.26
N VAL A 18 -1.66 -4.58 14.27
CA VAL A 18 -2.30 -5.91 14.39
C VAL A 18 -1.68 -6.94 13.43
N GLY A 19 -0.53 -6.62 12.81
CA GLY A 19 0.06 -7.49 11.81
C GLY A 19 -0.91 -7.84 10.69
N ALA A 20 -1.03 -9.12 10.36
CA ALA A 20 -1.94 -9.63 9.32
C ALA A 20 -3.37 -9.93 9.81
N VAL A 21 -3.70 -9.63 11.07
CA VAL A 21 -5.05 -9.92 11.61
C VAL A 21 -6.07 -9.00 10.93
N CYS A 22 -7.11 -9.63 10.36
CA CYS A 22 -8.19 -8.94 9.66
C CYS A 22 -9.53 -9.61 9.94
N ASN A 23 -10.61 -8.84 9.89
CA ASN A 23 -11.98 -9.35 9.97
C ASN A 23 -12.50 -9.84 8.59
N LEU A 24 -11.80 -9.50 7.50
CA LEU A 24 -12.04 -10.04 6.16
C LEU A 24 -11.05 -11.15 5.81
N ALA A 25 -11.36 -11.90 4.75
CA ALA A 25 -10.53 -12.94 4.14
C ALA A 25 -10.57 -12.81 2.61
N CYS A 26 -10.15 -11.64 2.11
CA CYS A 26 -10.13 -11.36 0.68
C CYS A 26 -9.21 -12.37 -0.02
N SER A 27 -9.72 -13.05 -1.07
CA SER A 27 -9.02 -14.18 -1.70
C SER A 27 -7.71 -13.80 -2.39
N TYR A 28 -7.54 -12.56 -2.78
CA TYR A 28 -6.30 -12.02 -3.36
C TYR A 28 -5.37 -11.34 -2.35
N CYS A 29 -5.69 -11.35 -1.04
CA CYS A 29 -4.92 -10.59 -0.05
C CYS A 29 -3.52 -11.19 0.17
N TYR A 30 -2.50 -10.51 -0.33
CA TYR A 30 -1.09 -10.90 -0.18
C TYR A 30 -0.61 -10.87 1.27
N TYR A 31 -1.37 -10.22 2.17
CA TYR A 31 -0.95 -10.02 3.55
C TYR A 31 -1.46 -11.09 4.52
N LEU A 32 -2.55 -11.78 4.21
CA LEU A 32 -3.13 -12.80 5.10
C LEU A 32 -2.15 -13.91 5.49
N GLU A 33 -1.30 -14.32 4.55
CA GLU A 33 -0.30 -15.37 4.79
C GLU A 33 0.82 -14.95 5.73
N LYS A 34 1.02 -13.64 5.95
CA LYS A 34 2.07 -13.12 6.83
C LYS A 34 1.86 -13.51 8.29
N SER A 35 0.62 -13.83 8.68
CA SER A 35 0.33 -14.43 9.99
C SER A 35 1.13 -15.72 10.26
N LYS A 36 1.48 -16.47 9.21
CA LYS A 36 2.27 -17.70 9.32
C LYS A 36 3.72 -17.45 9.76
N LEU A 37 4.25 -16.24 9.56
CA LEU A 37 5.60 -15.85 9.99
C LEU A 37 5.70 -15.70 11.52
N TYR A 38 4.56 -15.51 12.19
CA TYR A 38 4.48 -15.20 13.62
C TYR A 38 3.61 -16.20 14.38
N LYS A 39 3.66 -17.49 14.00
CA LYS A 39 2.84 -18.56 14.59
C LYS A 39 3.03 -18.71 16.09
N ASP A 40 4.25 -18.43 16.55
CA ASP A 40 4.65 -18.62 17.95
C ASP A 40 4.36 -17.39 18.81
N GLU A 41 3.92 -16.30 18.19
CA GLU A 41 3.54 -15.08 18.90
C GLU A 41 2.10 -15.22 19.47
N PRO A 42 1.92 -15.13 20.78
CA PRO A 42 0.61 -15.38 21.41
C PRO A 42 -0.45 -14.35 21.07
N LYS A 43 -0.02 -13.13 20.71
CA LYS A 43 -0.90 -12.02 20.33
C LYS A 43 -0.26 -11.19 19.24
N HIS A 44 -0.95 -11.08 18.11
CA HIS A 44 -0.53 -10.19 17.00
C HIS A 44 -0.99 -8.76 17.26
N VAL A 45 -0.52 -8.16 18.34
CA VAL A 45 -0.96 -6.84 18.80
C VAL A 45 0.22 -6.06 19.34
N MET A 46 0.46 -4.88 18.78
CA MET A 46 1.47 -3.94 19.26
C MET A 46 1.13 -3.48 20.69
N ASN A 47 2.07 -3.59 21.60
CA ASN A 47 1.92 -3.11 22.96
C ASN A 47 2.34 -1.63 23.10
N ASP A 48 1.92 -0.97 24.20
CA ASP A 48 2.18 0.45 24.41
C ASP A 48 3.67 0.79 24.51
N LYS A 49 4.49 -0.10 25.03
CA LYS A 49 5.95 0.08 25.12
C LYS A 49 6.59 0.18 23.75
N LEU A 50 6.17 -0.69 22.82
CA LEU A 50 6.64 -0.69 21.45
C LEU A 50 6.10 0.52 20.69
N LEU A 51 4.84 0.89 20.92
CA LEU A 51 4.24 2.08 20.33
C LEU A 51 5.03 3.33 20.72
N GLU A 52 5.31 3.53 22.00
CA GLU A 52 6.08 4.67 22.51
C GLU A 52 7.50 4.69 21.92
N LYS A 53 8.21 3.56 21.98
CA LYS A 53 9.55 3.42 21.41
C LYS A 53 9.57 3.78 19.91
N PHE A 54 8.62 3.27 19.15
CA PHE A 54 8.55 3.57 17.72
C PHE A 54 8.30 5.07 17.46
N ILE A 55 7.31 5.65 18.13
CA ILE A 55 6.95 7.07 17.92
C ILE A 55 8.13 7.97 18.24
N GLU A 56 8.78 7.77 19.39
CA GLU A 56 9.96 8.53 19.79
C GLU A 56 11.08 8.41 18.75
N GLU A 57 11.43 7.19 18.36
CA GLU A 57 12.52 6.94 17.43
C GLU A 57 12.20 7.43 16.02
N TYR A 58 10.97 7.20 15.54
CA TYR A 58 10.54 7.63 14.21
C TYR A 58 10.57 9.15 14.06
N ILE A 59 10.08 9.87 15.08
CA ILE A 59 10.13 11.33 15.10
C ILE A 59 11.59 11.81 15.14
N ASN A 60 12.43 11.24 16.01
CA ASN A 60 13.84 11.63 16.14
C ASN A 60 14.67 11.30 14.90
N SER A 61 14.27 10.31 14.13
CA SER A 61 14.90 9.92 12.86
C SER A 61 14.56 10.83 11.68
N GLN A 62 13.60 11.75 11.84
CA GLN A 62 13.17 12.67 10.78
C GLN A 62 13.91 14.00 10.86
N THR A 63 14.18 14.56 9.69
CA THR A 63 14.77 15.92 9.55
C THR A 63 13.79 16.93 9.00
N MET A 64 12.65 16.44 8.47
CA MET A 64 11.62 17.29 7.89
C MET A 64 10.73 17.91 8.98
N PRO A 65 10.22 19.14 8.75
CA PRO A 65 9.32 19.81 9.69
C PRO A 65 7.94 19.12 9.76
N GLN A 66 7.59 18.36 8.75
CA GLN A 66 6.35 17.58 8.66
C GLN A 66 6.64 16.09 8.73
N ILE A 67 5.94 15.34 9.59
CA ILE A 67 6.12 13.90 9.79
C ILE A 67 4.76 13.22 9.59
N LEU A 68 4.72 12.28 8.64
CA LEU A 68 3.54 11.48 8.35
C LEU A 68 3.63 10.12 9.03
N PHE A 69 2.63 9.78 9.83
CA PHE A 69 2.41 8.43 10.34
C PHE A 69 1.39 7.69 9.49
N THR A 70 1.75 6.49 9.05
CA THR A 70 0.87 5.64 8.24
C THR A 70 0.52 4.38 9.00
N TRP A 71 -0.76 4.23 9.32
CA TRP A 71 -1.32 3.09 10.04
C TRP A 71 -1.95 2.12 9.04
N HIS A 72 -1.42 0.92 9.01
CA HIS A 72 -1.85 -0.11 8.08
C HIS A 72 -1.89 -1.49 8.80
N GLY A 73 -2.18 -2.56 8.09
CA GLY A 73 -2.14 -3.91 8.67
C GLY A 73 -3.03 -4.87 7.93
N GLY A 74 -3.53 -5.87 8.62
CA GLY A 74 -4.68 -6.64 8.18
C GLY A 74 -5.90 -5.70 8.16
N GLU A 75 -6.47 -5.43 9.35
CA GLU A 75 -7.45 -4.35 9.52
C GLU A 75 -7.09 -3.49 10.75
N THR A 76 -6.70 -2.28 10.50
CA THR A 76 -6.22 -1.32 11.52
C THR A 76 -7.27 -0.99 12.57
N LEU A 77 -8.53 -0.88 12.18
CA LEU A 77 -9.63 -0.57 13.09
C LEU A 77 -10.00 -1.71 14.05
N MET A 78 -9.35 -2.87 13.93
CA MET A 78 -9.40 -3.91 14.98
C MET A 78 -8.64 -3.51 16.25
N ARG A 79 -7.75 -2.50 16.17
CA ARG A 79 -7.27 -1.83 17.38
C ARG A 79 -8.33 -0.87 17.89
N PRO A 80 -8.58 -0.83 19.20
CA PRO A 80 -9.56 0.10 19.78
C PRO A 80 -9.10 1.55 19.59
N LEU A 81 -10.05 2.47 19.48
CA LEU A 81 -9.80 3.90 19.33
C LEU A 81 -8.87 4.48 20.40
N ALA A 82 -8.91 3.92 21.62
CA ALA A 82 -8.00 4.30 22.72
C ALA A 82 -6.52 4.16 22.36
N PHE A 83 -6.16 3.17 21.54
CA PHE A 83 -4.79 3.00 21.05
C PHE A 83 -4.33 4.17 20.21
N TYR A 84 -5.18 4.67 19.31
CA TYR A 84 -4.85 5.81 18.46
C TYR A 84 -4.88 7.15 19.20
N LYS A 85 -5.78 7.29 20.19
CA LYS A 85 -5.73 8.42 21.14
C LYS A 85 -4.39 8.44 21.88
N ARG A 86 -3.93 7.28 22.38
CA ARG A 86 -2.62 7.14 23.01
C ARG A 86 -1.47 7.43 22.06
N ALA A 87 -1.55 6.97 20.80
CA ALA A 87 -0.54 7.28 19.80
C ALA A 87 -0.41 8.81 19.59
N MET A 88 -1.51 9.53 19.51
CA MET A 88 -1.49 10.99 19.36
C MET A 88 -0.90 11.71 20.57
N GLU A 89 -1.19 11.25 21.80
CA GLU A 89 -0.54 11.78 23.00
C GLU A 89 0.97 11.64 22.95
N LEU A 90 1.45 10.45 22.51
CA LEU A 90 2.87 10.20 22.36
C LEU A 90 3.50 11.00 21.21
N GLN A 91 2.81 11.13 20.09
CA GLN A 91 3.23 11.99 18.99
C GLN A 91 3.40 13.45 19.46
N GLN A 92 2.43 13.98 20.19
CA GLN A 92 2.51 15.32 20.77
C GLN A 92 3.67 15.46 21.76
N LYS A 93 3.89 14.45 22.62
CA LYS A 93 4.99 14.42 23.59
C LYS A 93 6.36 14.54 22.91
N TYR A 94 6.56 13.87 21.79
CA TYR A 94 7.84 13.79 21.08
C TYR A 94 7.94 14.69 19.84
N ALA A 95 6.92 15.50 19.51
CA ALA A 95 6.89 16.30 18.28
C ALA A 95 8.03 17.33 18.17
N HIS A 96 8.51 17.87 19.29
CA HIS A 96 9.56 18.90 19.32
C HIS A 96 9.29 20.08 18.36
N GLY A 97 8.02 20.53 18.28
CA GLY A 97 7.58 21.64 17.42
C GLY A 97 7.34 21.26 15.95
N ARG A 98 7.46 19.99 15.58
CA ARG A 98 7.17 19.51 14.23
C ARG A 98 5.68 19.25 14.03
N THR A 99 5.21 19.40 12.81
CA THR A 99 3.83 19.08 12.44
C THR A 99 3.69 17.57 12.23
N ILE A 100 2.73 16.96 12.92
CA ILE A 100 2.45 15.52 12.78
C ILE A 100 1.14 15.35 12.01
N SER A 101 1.18 14.54 10.96
CA SER A 101 0.03 14.12 10.19
C SER A 101 -0.16 12.61 10.30
N ASN A 102 -1.40 12.16 10.23
CA ASN A 102 -1.74 10.74 10.30
C ASN A 102 -2.59 10.32 9.12
N CYS A 103 -2.31 9.15 8.56
CA CYS A 103 -3.19 8.49 7.62
C CYS A 103 -3.42 7.03 8.04
N ILE A 104 -4.62 6.52 7.79
CA ILE A 104 -5.02 5.17 8.17
C ILE A 104 -5.65 4.45 6.98
N GLN A 105 -5.16 3.23 6.71
CA GLN A 105 -5.74 2.35 5.69
C GLN A 105 -6.67 1.35 6.34
N THR A 106 -7.89 1.26 5.84
CA THR A 106 -8.93 0.36 6.36
C THR A 106 -9.77 -0.27 5.25
N ASN A 107 -10.37 -1.41 5.54
CA ASN A 107 -11.41 -1.98 4.69
C ASN A 107 -12.79 -1.32 4.89
N GLY A 108 -12.89 -0.31 5.75
CA GLY A 108 -14.08 0.50 5.98
C GLY A 108 -15.22 -0.15 6.75
N THR A 109 -15.18 -1.48 6.97
CA THR A 109 -16.31 -2.22 7.55
C THR A 109 -16.54 -1.99 9.04
N LEU A 110 -15.54 -1.43 9.75
CA LEU A 110 -15.55 -1.18 11.20
C LEU A 110 -15.68 0.30 11.56
N LEU A 111 -15.87 1.17 10.57
CA LEU A 111 -16.11 2.59 10.81
C LEU A 111 -17.42 2.80 11.58
N THR A 112 -17.40 3.69 12.56
CA THR A 112 -18.52 4.11 13.40
C THR A 112 -18.57 5.63 13.50
N ASP A 113 -19.67 6.18 14.02
CA ASP A 113 -19.77 7.63 14.29
C ASP A 113 -18.60 8.09 15.18
N GLU A 114 -18.25 7.38 16.26
CA GLU A 114 -17.13 7.72 17.16
C GLU A 114 -15.78 7.75 16.41
N TRP A 115 -15.53 6.79 15.49
CA TRP A 115 -14.34 6.80 14.67
C TRP A 115 -14.31 8.02 13.76
N CYS A 116 -15.41 8.34 13.07
CA CYS A 116 -15.45 9.45 12.13
C CYS A 116 -15.32 10.81 12.83
N GLU A 117 -15.90 10.97 14.01
CA GLU A 117 -15.70 12.17 14.86
C GLU A 117 -14.22 12.33 15.23
N PHE A 118 -13.57 11.26 15.67
CA PHE A 118 -12.15 11.28 16.01
C PHE A 118 -11.27 11.61 14.79
N LEU A 119 -11.50 10.96 13.65
CA LEU A 119 -10.73 11.16 12.42
C LEU A 119 -10.86 12.60 11.92
N LYS A 120 -12.10 13.14 11.90
CA LYS A 120 -12.34 14.53 11.48
C LYS A 120 -11.72 15.54 12.42
N LYS A 121 -11.92 15.37 13.71
CA LYS A 121 -11.38 16.29 14.74
C LYS A 121 -9.86 16.43 14.66
N ASN A 122 -9.16 15.40 14.23
CA ASN A 122 -7.70 15.33 14.23
C ASN A 122 -7.08 15.36 12.82
N ASP A 123 -7.85 15.71 11.80
CA ASP A 123 -7.43 15.83 10.39
C ASP A 123 -6.70 14.57 9.86
N TRP A 124 -7.25 13.39 10.15
CA TRP A 124 -6.71 12.15 9.61
C TRP A 124 -7.20 11.91 8.19
N LEU A 125 -6.27 11.49 7.32
CA LEU A 125 -6.62 10.97 6.00
C LEU A 125 -6.95 9.48 6.09
N VAL A 126 -8.08 9.08 5.48
CA VAL A 126 -8.53 7.68 5.48
C VAL A 126 -8.43 7.07 4.10
N GLY A 127 -7.59 6.06 3.93
CA GLY A 127 -7.62 5.20 2.75
C GLY A 127 -8.66 4.10 2.93
N VAL A 128 -9.65 4.02 2.04
CA VAL A 128 -10.68 2.99 2.07
C VAL A 128 -10.47 1.99 0.96
N SER A 129 -10.41 0.71 1.32
CA SER A 129 -10.30 -0.37 0.33
C SER A 129 -11.66 -0.71 -0.27
N ILE A 130 -11.88 -0.35 -1.54
CA ILE A 130 -13.11 -0.67 -2.28
C ILE A 130 -12.82 -0.89 -3.77
N ASP A 131 -13.33 -1.97 -4.36
CA ASP A 131 -12.98 -2.44 -5.70
C ASP A 131 -14.10 -2.20 -6.72
N GLY A 132 -14.72 -1.01 -6.69
CA GLY A 132 -15.79 -0.64 -7.61
C GLY A 132 -17.18 -1.09 -7.16
N PRO A 133 -18.14 -1.30 -8.10
CA PRO A 133 -19.48 -1.78 -7.84
C PRO A 133 -19.55 -3.06 -7.03
N GLN A 134 -20.71 -3.33 -6.44
CA GLN A 134 -20.92 -4.45 -5.52
C GLN A 134 -20.48 -5.80 -6.07
N GLU A 135 -20.81 -6.09 -7.31
CA GLU A 135 -20.49 -7.36 -7.97
C GLU A 135 -18.97 -7.59 -8.12
N PHE A 136 -18.20 -6.54 -8.41
CA PHE A 136 -16.73 -6.59 -8.49
C PHE A 136 -16.13 -6.72 -7.09
N HIS A 137 -16.58 -5.89 -6.16
CA HIS A 137 -16.09 -5.87 -4.79
C HIS A 137 -16.34 -7.21 -4.09
N ASP A 138 -17.58 -7.70 -4.10
CA ASP A 138 -17.98 -8.88 -3.36
C ASP A 138 -17.51 -10.19 -3.99
N ARG A 139 -16.92 -10.15 -5.18
CA ARG A 139 -16.28 -11.32 -5.81
C ARG A 139 -15.10 -11.80 -4.97
N TYR A 140 -14.28 -10.88 -4.49
CA TYR A 140 -13.01 -11.21 -3.84
C TYR A 140 -12.91 -10.70 -2.39
N ARG A 141 -13.64 -9.64 -2.02
CA ARG A 141 -13.61 -9.07 -0.66
C ARG A 141 -14.75 -9.63 0.19
N ARG A 142 -14.47 -10.73 0.85
CA ARG A 142 -15.41 -11.43 1.71
C ARG A 142 -14.89 -11.56 3.14
N ASN A 143 -15.81 -11.77 4.09
CA ASN A 143 -15.40 -12.07 5.46
C ASN A 143 -14.95 -13.55 5.59
N LYS A 144 -14.53 -13.94 6.79
CA LYS A 144 -14.06 -15.32 7.08
C LYS A 144 -15.13 -16.40 6.92
N GLN A 145 -16.42 -16.01 6.90
CA GLN A 145 -17.56 -16.89 6.64
C GLN A 145 -18.00 -16.90 5.17
N GLY A 146 -17.21 -16.24 4.29
CA GLY A 146 -17.54 -16.13 2.87
C GLY A 146 -18.64 -15.14 2.53
N GLN A 147 -19.11 -14.33 3.49
CA GLN A 147 -20.16 -13.34 3.26
C GLN A 147 -19.61 -12.07 2.60
N PRO A 148 -20.39 -11.39 1.74
CA PRO A 148 -20.00 -10.15 1.08
C PRO A 148 -19.75 -9.01 2.07
N SER A 149 -18.93 -8.04 1.67
CA SER A 149 -18.55 -6.92 2.53
C SER A 149 -18.99 -5.55 2.00
N PHE A 150 -19.40 -5.42 0.75
CA PHE A 150 -19.72 -4.17 0.08
C PHE A 150 -20.67 -3.26 0.88
N VAL A 151 -21.80 -3.77 1.31
CA VAL A 151 -22.80 -2.99 2.06
C VAL A 151 -22.20 -2.37 3.34
N LYS A 152 -21.31 -3.10 4.03
CA LYS A 152 -20.65 -2.60 5.25
C LYS A 152 -19.61 -1.52 4.91
N VAL A 153 -18.87 -1.68 3.81
CA VAL A 153 -17.91 -0.68 3.33
C VAL A 153 -18.63 0.60 2.94
N MET A 154 -19.73 0.49 2.17
CA MET A 154 -20.54 1.65 1.77
C MET A 154 -21.14 2.39 2.98
N LYS A 155 -21.56 1.65 4.02
CA LYS A 155 -21.97 2.28 5.29
C LYS A 155 -20.82 3.09 5.91
N GLY A 156 -19.61 2.55 5.91
CA GLY A 156 -18.41 3.25 6.38
C GLY A 156 -18.12 4.52 5.57
N ILE A 157 -18.17 4.43 4.24
CA ILE A 157 -17.98 5.58 3.32
C ILE A 157 -19.04 6.65 3.57
N HIS A 158 -20.30 6.23 3.74
CA HIS A 158 -21.39 7.16 4.08
C HIS A 158 -21.11 7.92 5.40
N LEU A 159 -20.57 7.25 6.41
CA LEU A 159 -20.18 7.90 7.66
C LEU A 159 -19.03 8.88 7.44
N LEU A 160 -17.98 8.52 6.67
CA LEU A 160 -16.90 9.45 6.34
C LEU A 160 -17.42 10.71 5.65
N ASN A 161 -18.31 10.56 4.67
CA ASN A 161 -18.94 11.69 3.98
C ASN A 161 -19.83 12.52 4.93
N LYS A 162 -20.62 11.87 5.78
CA LYS A 162 -21.49 12.54 6.79
C LYS A 162 -20.69 13.44 7.73
N TYR A 163 -19.52 12.98 8.16
CA TYR A 163 -18.66 13.74 9.09
C TYR A 163 -17.65 14.64 8.37
N GLY A 164 -17.60 14.62 7.04
CA GLY A 164 -16.65 15.40 6.25
C GLY A 164 -15.19 15.00 6.48
N VAL A 165 -14.94 13.70 6.74
CA VAL A 165 -13.59 13.16 6.88
C VAL A 165 -12.96 13.06 5.51
N ASP A 166 -11.71 13.48 5.37
CA ASP A 166 -10.96 13.35 4.12
C ASP A 166 -10.60 11.89 3.88
N TRP A 167 -10.95 11.38 2.70
CA TRP A 167 -10.69 10.00 2.35
C TRP A 167 -10.36 9.81 0.87
N ASN A 168 -9.66 8.74 0.57
CA ASN A 168 -9.37 8.27 -0.77
C ASN A 168 -9.74 6.80 -0.93
N ALA A 169 -10.05 6.38 -2.15
CA ALA A 169 -10.25 4.98 -2.48
C ALA A 169 -8.94 4.32 -2.88
N MET A 170 -8.67 3.14 -2.32
CA MET A 170 -7.67 2.22 -2.82
C MET A 170 -8.40 1.03 -3.45
N ALA A 171 -8.30 0.90 -4.75
CA ALA A 171 -9.05 -0.07 -5.53
C ALA A 171 -8.10 -1.07 -6.22
N VAL A 172 -8.35 -2.34 -6.00
CA VAL A 172 -7.62 -3.41 -6.67
C VAL A 172 -8.27 -3.69 -8.02
N VAL A 173 -7.45 -3.57 -9.08
CA VAL A 173 -7.84 -3.96 -10.44
C VAL A 173 -7.41 -5.40 -10.67
N ASN A 174 -8.36 -6.24 -11.01
CA ASN A 174 -8.24 -7.68 -11.18
C ASN A 174 -8.81 -8.12 -12.54
N ASN A 175 -8.75 -9.41 -12.83
CA ASN A 175 -9.22 -9.99 -14.10
C ASN A 175 -10.70 -9.73 -14.44
N LEU A 176 -11.54 -9.45 -13.43
CA LEU A 176 -12.96 -9.22 -13.64
C LEU A 176 -13.25 -7.75 -13.91
N ASN A 177 -12.86 -6.85 -13.00
CA ASN A 177 -13.20 -5.44 -13.11
C ASN A 177 -12.38 -4.68 -14.16
N ALA A 178 -11.24 -5.21 -14.57
CA ALA A 178 -10.40 -4.61 -15.62
C ALA A 178 -11.09 -4.51 -16.99
N ASP A 179 -12.09 -5.35 -17.26
CA ASP A 179 -12.84 -5.36 -18.52
C ASP A 179 -13.98 -4.32 -18.54
N TYR A 180 -14.22 -3.63 -17.40
CA TYR A 180 -15.30 -2.66 -17.22
C TYR A 180 -14.78 -1.29 -16.72
N PRO A 181 -13.81 -0.65 -17.41
CA PRO A 181 -13.11 0.52 -16.91
C PRO A 181 -14.02 1.72 -16.61
N LEU A 182 -14.97 2.05 -17.49
CA LEU A 182 -15.86 3.19 -17.30
C LEU A 182 -16.89 2.95 -16.19
N GLU A 183 -17.46 1.75 -16.11
CA GLU A 183 -18.35 1.38 -15.01
C GLU A 183 -17.62 1.47 -13.66
N PHE A 184 -16.40 0.94 -13.63
CA PHE A 184 -15.54 0.99 -12.46
C PHE A 184 -15.21 2.44 -12.06
N TYR A 185 -14.83 3.29 -13.00
CA TYR A 185 -14.48 4.69 -12.75
C TYR A 185 -15.71 5.54 -12.35
N ASN A 186 -16.82 5.40 -13.06
CA ASN A 186 -18.04 6.15 -12.78
C ASN A 186 -18.61 5.82 -11.39
N PHE A 187 -18.46 4.59 -10.93
CA PHE A 187 -18.83 4.23 -9.55
C PHE A 187 -18.15 5.14 -8.51
N PHE A 188 -16.87 5.46 -8.67
CA PHE A 188 -16.17 6.35 -7.73
C PHE A 188 -16.70 7.78 -7.79
N LYS A 189 -17.10 8.23 -8.98
CA LYS A 189 -17.75 9.53 -9.15
C LYS A 189 -19.10 9.57 -8.43
N GLU A 190 -19.91 8.51 -8.56
CA GLU A 190 -21.24 8.37 -7.93
C GLU A 190 -21.17 8.38 -6.39
N ILE A 191 -20.18 7.73 -5.81
CA ILE A 191 -19.99 7.72 -4.34
C ILE A 191 -19.28 8.95 -3.79
N GLY A 192 -18.92 9.90 -4.66
CA GLY A 192 -18.26 11.16 -4.29
C GLY A 192 -16.78 11.03 -3.95
N CYS A 193 -16.10 10.00 -4.45
CA CYS A 193 -14.66 9.80 -4.24
C CYS A 193 -13.87 10.58 -5.26
N ARG A 194 -13.16 11.61 -4.81
CA ARG A 194 -12.33 12.45 -5.70
C ARG A 194 -10.89 11.93 -5.87
N TYR A 195 -10.38 11.13 -4.92
CA TYR A 195 -8.99 10.66 -4.91
C TYR A 195 -8.95 9.15 -5.03
N ILE A 196 -8.44 8.64 -6.14
CA ILE A 196 -8.51 7.23 -6.48
C ILE A 196 -7.12 6.67 -6.73
N GLN A 197 -6.82 5.53 -6.10
CA GLN A 197 -5.59 4.77 -6.33
C GLN A 197 -5.95 3.42 -6.95
N PHE A 198 -5.47 3.17 -8.16
CA PHE A 198 -5.59 1.88 -8.82
C PHE A 198 -4.36 1.02 -8.54
N THR A 199 -4.57 -0.20 -8.09
CA THR A 199 -3.51 -1.18 -7.85
C THR A 199 -3.79 -2.43 -8.67
N PRO A 200 -3.03 -2.70 -9.74
CA PRO A 200 -3.20 -3.94 -10.48
C PRO A 200 -2.74 -5.11 -9.62
N ILE A 201 -3.57 -6.16 -9.54
CA ILE A 201 -3.13 -7.38 -8.87
C ILE A 201 -2.53 -8.36 -9.87
N VAL A 202 -1.29 -8.75 -9.59
CA VAL A 202 -0.55 -9.74 -10.37
C VAL A 202 0.17 -10.65 -9.37
N GLU A 203 -0.39 -11.82 -9.12
CA GLU A 203 0.17 -12.81 -8.20
C GLU A 203 0.52 -14.09 -8.94
N ARG A 204 1.66 -14.66 -8.59
CA ARG A 204 2.16 -15.89 -9.19
C ARG A 204 1.91 -17.08 -8.29
N ILE A 205 1.72 -18.25 -8.90
CA ILE A 205 1.46 -19.49 -8.19
C ILE A 205 2.69 -20.36 -8.18
N PHE A 206 3.04 -20.85 -7.00
CA PHE A 206 3.79 -22.08 -6.80
C PHE A 206 2.85 -23.17 -6.32
N ARG A 207 2.81 -24.27 -7.05
CA ARG A 207 2.16 -25.51 -6.59
C ARG A 207 3.18 -26.34 -5.81
N HIS A 208 3.06 -26.36 -4.50
CA HIS A 208 3.76 -27.34 -3.69
C HIS A 208 3.18 -28.74 -3.89
N ASN A 209 4.01 -29.78 -3.66
CA ASN A 209 3.59 -31.19 -3.75
C ASN A 209 2.41 -31.54 -2.82
N ASP A 210 2.11 -30.71 -1.83
CA ASP A 210 0.97 -30.84 -0.91
C ASP A 210 -0.28 -30.06 -1.39
N GLY A 211 -0.28 -29.55 -2.63
CA GLY A 211 -1.38 -28.82 -3.25
C GLY A 211 -1.54 -27.37 -2.80
N ARG A 212 -0.67 -26.85 -1.93
CA ARG A 212 -0.73 -25.44 -1.54
C ARG A 212 -0.20 -24.54 -2.64
N LEU A 213 -0.93 -23.43 -2.83
CA LEU A 213 -0.56 -22.37 -3.74
C LEU A 213 0.13 -21.27 -2.93
N LEU A 214 1.37 -20.93 -3.26
CA LEU A 214 2.11 -19.83 -2.61
C LEU A 214 2.60 -18.88 -3.69
N ALA A 215 2.35 -17.58 -3.46
CA ALA A 215 3.06 -16.54 -4.20
C ALA A 215 4.47 -16.44 -3.63
N THR A 216 5.49 -16.77 -4.41
CA THR A 216 6.88 -16.60 -4.02
C THR A 216 7.56 -15.56 -4.90
N ILE A 217 8.50 -14.84 -4.29
CA ILE A 217 9.31 -13.86 -4.98
C ILE A 217 10.60 -14.55 -5.41
N GLY A 218 10.93 -14.46 -6.70
CA GLY A 218 12.24 -14.84 -7.22
C GLY A 218 12.34 -16.22 -7.88
N GLU A 219 11.24 -16.95 -7.99
CA GLU A 219 11.23 -18.19 -8.76
C GLU A 219 10.49 -18.02 -10.10
N ASP A 220 11.05 -18.60 -11.15
CA ASP A 220 10.54 -18.49 -12.53
C ASP A 220 9.33 -19.42 -12.69
N THR A 221 8.15 -19.01 -12.24
CA THR A 221 6.92 -19.74 -12.54
C THR A 221 6.09 -18.99 -13.56
N PRO A 222 5.63 -19.67 -14.59
CA PRO A 222 4.81 -19.07 -15.64
C PRO A 222 3.34 -18.90 -15.24
N GLU A 223 2.88 -19.51 -14.14
CA GLU A 223 1.46 -19.57 -13.79
C GLU A 223 1.05 -18.39 -12.92
N LEU A 224 0.02 -17.66 -13.35
CA LEU A 224 -0.60 -16.57 -12.59
C LEU A 224 -1.84 -17.06 -11.85
N MET A 225 -2.12 -16.43 -10.69
CA MET A 225 -3.41 -16.62 -10.01
C MET A 225 -4.54 -16.14 -10.94
N GLU A 226 -5.67 -16.85 -10.90
CA GLU A 226 -6.84 -16.59 -11.75
C GLU A 226 -7.37 -15.16 -11.68
N PHE A 227 -7.21 -14.50 -10.54
CA PHE A 227 -7.64 -13.12 -10.34
C PHE A 227 -6.66 -12.07 -10.87
N SER A 228 -5.49 -12.48 -11.35
CA SER A 228 -4.47 -11.55 -11.87
C SER A 228 -4.94 -10.87 -13.14
N VAL A 229 -4.70 -9.56 -13.22
CA VAL A 229 -4.96 -8.77 -14.42
C VAL A 229 -3.88 -9.05 -15.47
N THR A 230 -4.27 -9.17 -16.74
CA THR A 230 -3.31 -9.29 -17.84
C THR A 230 -2.73 -7.93 -18.24
N PRO A 231 -1.58 -7.89 -18.90
CA PRO A 231 -1.00 -6.64 -19.42
C PRO A 231 -1.96 -5.88 -20.35
N GLU A 232 -2.67 -6.60 -21.20
CA GLU A 232 -3.66 -6.05 -22.15
C GLU A 232 -4.85 -5.44 -21.41
N GLN A 233 -5.41 -6.18 -20.44
CA GLN A 233 -6.50 -5.68 -19.60
C GLN A 233 -6.08 -4.41 -18.86
N TRP A 234 -4.89 -4.43 -18.22
CA TRP A 234 -4.40 -3.27 -17.49
C TRP A 234 -4.16 -2.06 -18.39
N GLY A 235 -3.57 -2.26 -19.57
CA GLY A 235 -3.36 -1.20 -20.56
C GLY A 235 -4.67 -0.59 -21.03
N ASN A 236 -5.63 -1.42 -21.44
CA ASN A 236 -6.94 -0.98 -21.89
C ASN A 236 -7.72 -0.26 -20.78
N PHE A 237 -7.67 -0.78 -19.55
CA PHE A 237 -8.29 -0.16 -18.38
C PHE A 237 -7.78 1.25 -18.16
N LEU A 238 -6.46 1.44 -18.13
CA LEU A 238 -5.87 2.75 -17.91
C LEU A 238 -6.14 3.72 -19.08
N CYS A 239 -5.98 3.28 -20.33
CA CYS A 239 -6.19 4.12 -21.49
C CYS A 239 -7.65 4.60 -21.57
N THR A 240 -8.62 3.71 -21.34
CA THR A 240 -10.03 4.06 -21.38
C THR A 240 -10.42 5.06 -20.30
N ILE A 241 -9.93 4.87 -19.07
CA ILE A 241 -10.18 5.83 -17.99
C ILE A 241 -9.44 7.15 -18.24
N PHE A 242 -8.21 7.10 -18.78
CA PHE A 242 -7.46 8.31 -19.09
C PHE A 242 -8.18 9.19 -20.14
N GLU A 243 -8.73 8.58 -21.21
CA GLU A 243 -9.49 9.30 -22.23
C GLU A 243 -10.73 10.00 -21.62
N GLU A 244 -11.47 9.31 -20.74
CA GLU A 244 -12.61 9.91 -20.03
C GLU A 244 -12.15 11.04 -19.10
N TRP A 245 -11.13 10.76 -18.27
CA TRP A 245 -10.62 11.69 -17.26
C TRP A 245 -10.03 12.95 -17.88
N VAL A 246 -9.24 12.83 -18.94
CA VAL A 246 -8.55 14.00 -19.55
C VAL A 246 -9.50 14.97 -20.22
N HIS A 247 -10.64 14.49 -20.70
CA HIS A 247 -11.64 15.34 -21.36
C HIS A 247 -12.66 15.96 -20.39
N ASN A 248 -12.96 15.26 -19.28
CA ASN A 248 -14.12 15.61 -18.47
C ASN A 248 -13.79 15.94 -17.01
N ASP A 249 -12.70 15.40 -16.44
CA ASP A 249 -12.56 15.29 -14.99
C ASP A 249 -11.27 15.89 -14.41
N VAL A 250 -10.39 16.44 -15.24
CA VAL A 250 -9.13 17.08 -14.81
C VAL A 250 -9.41 18.24 -13.87
N GLY A 251 -8.79 18.20 -12.68
CA GLY A 251 -8.97 19.22 -11.64
C GLY A 251 -10.14 18.94 -10.68
N GLU A 252 -11.01 17.98 -11.00
CA GLU A 252 -12.11 17.56 -10.13
C GLU A 252 -11.86 16.18 -9.49
N TYR A 253 -11.32 15.24 -10.28
CA TYR A 253 -10.98 13.89 -9.85
C TYR A 253 -9.49 13.66 -10.03
N TYR A 254 -8.86 13.04 -9.05
CA TYR A 254 -7.43 12.81 -8.98
C TYR A 254 -7.14 11.30 -9.00
N ILE A 255 -6.47 10.85 -10.04
CA ILE A 255 -6.07 9.46 -10.20
C ILE A 255 -4.56 9.40 -9.97
N GLN A 256 -4.15 8.85 -8.83
CA GLN A 256 -2.76 8.86 -8.35
C GLN A 256 -1.75 8.43 -9.42
N LEU A 257 -2.11 7.42 -10.23
CA LEU A 257 -1.22 6.91 -11.27
C LEU A 257 -1.02 7.92 -12.41
N PHE A 258 -2.07 8.67 -12.77
CA PHE A 258 -1.97 9.69 -13.82
C PHE A 258 -1.15 10.89 -13.35
N ASP A 259 -1.40 11.34 -12.12
CA ASP A 259 -0.63 12.43 -11.50
C ASP A 259 0.85 12.05 -11.37
N ALA A 260 1.15 10.83 -10.92
CA ALA A 260 2.52 10.32 -10.81
C ALA A 260 3.21 10.19 -12.19
N THR A 261 2.46 9.79 -13.21
CA THR A 261 2.96 9.71 -14.59
C THR A 261 3.30 11.10 -15.13
N LEU A 262 2.41 12.07 -14.89
CA LEU A 262 2.64 13.47 -15.28
C LEU A 262 3.86 14.04 -14.55
N ALA A 263 4.00 13.80 -13.24
CA ALA A 263 5.18 14.22 -12.48
C ALA A 263 6.48 13.67 -13.10
N ASN A 264 6.53 12.37 -13.41
CA ASN A 264 7.69 11.78 -14.09
C ASN A 264 7.95 12.41 -15.48
N TRP A 265 6.87 12.76 -16.22
CA TRP A 265 6.99 13.38 -17.53
C TRP A 265 7.68 14.75 -17.46
N VAL A 266 7.36 15.54 -16.44
CA VAL A 266 7.97 16.87 -16.25
C VAL A 266 9.26 16.84 -15.43
N GLY A 267 9.76 15.64 -15.05
CA GLY A 267 11.01 15.46 -14.32
C GLY A 267 10.90 15.66 -12.82
N GLU A 268 9.68 15.67 -12.28
CA GLU A 268 9.40 15.80 -10.86
C GLU A 268 9.29 14.44 -10.16
N ASN A 269 9.32 14.45 -8.83
CA ASN A 269 9.15 13.23 -8.03
C ASN A 269 7.69 12.73 -8.15
N PRO A 270 7.47 11.46 -8.59
CA PRO A 270 6.11 10.93 -8.76
C PRO A 270 5.31 10.74 -7.47
N GLY A 271 5.92 10.93 -6.30
CA GLY A 271 5.26 10.77 -5.01
C GLY A 271 4.93 9.32 -4.61
N ILE A 272 5.04 8.37 -5.53
CA ILE A 272 4.82 6.94 -5.28
C ILE A 272 6.05 6.10 -5.65
N CYS A 273 6.43 5.20 -4.73
CA CYS A 273 7.66 4.42 -4.90
C CYS A 273 7.61 3.45 -6.09
N THR A 274 6.42 3.02 -6.51
CA THR A 274 6.24 2.14 -7.68
C THR A 274 6.68 2.82 -8.98
N MET A 275 6.51 4.13 -9.08
CA MET A 275 6.91 4.94 -10.23
C MET A 275 8.31 5.56 -10.07
N GLY A 276 8.94 5.40 -8.94
CA GLY A 276 10.31 5.87 -8.70
C GLY A 276 11.37 4.92 -9.30
N LYS A 277 12.56 5.45 -9.63
CA LYS A 277 13.68 4.70 -10.19
C LYS A 277 14.21 3.63 -9.24
N THR A 278 14.21 3.91 -7.94
CA THR A 278 14.68 3.01 -6.87
C THR A 278 13.57 2.73 -5.87
N CYS A 279 13.69 1.65 -5.11
CA CYS A 279 12.91 1.35 -3.92
C CYS A 279 13.67 1.68 -2.64
N GLY A 280 13.17 1.22 -1.49
CA GLY A 280 13.90 1.30 -0.21
C GLY A 280 13.61 2.55 0.62
N HIS A 281 12.73 3.44 0.15
CA HIS A 281 12.36 4.66 0.88
C HIS A 281 11.15 4.46 1.81
N ALA A 282 10.40 3.38 1.61
CA ALA A 282 9.20 3.05 2.38
C ALA A 282 9.32 1.62 2.94
N GLY A 283 9.50 1.51 4.23
CA GLY A 283 9.53 0.23 4.93
C GLY A 283 8.27 -0.03 5.74
N VAL A 284 8.28 -1.14 6.45
CA VAL A 284 7.15 -1.53 7.30
C VAL A 284 7.66 -2.07 8.63
N MET A 285 6.95 -1.74 9.71
CA MET A 285 7.18 -2.32 11.03
C MET A 285 5.96 -3.12 11.49
N GLU A 286 6.21 -4.35 11.87
CA GLU A 286 5.24 -5.28 12.42
C GLU A 286 4.94 -5.01 13.89
N PHE A 287 3.85 -5.60 14.37
CA PHE A 287 3.32 -5.47 15.73
C PHE A 287 4.30 -5.88 16.85
N ASN A 288 5.35 -6.63 16.52
CA ASN A 288 6.40 -7.10 17.45
C ASN A 288 7.72 -6.30 17.33
N GLY A 289 7.74 -5.27 16.49
CA GLY A 289 8.92 -4.42 16.28
C GLY A 289 9.87 -4.89 15.18
N ASP A 290 9.56 -5.95 14.47
CA ASP A 290 10.30 -6.39 13.31
C ASP A 290 10.11 -5.40 12.13
N VAL A 291 11.21 -4.99 11.52
CA VAL A 291 11.25 -4.04 10.42
C VAL A 291 11.68 -4.73 9.13
N TYR A 292 10.97 -4.47 8.06
CA TYR A 292 11.21 -5.05 6.74
C TYR A 292 11.41 -3.96 5.67
N SER A 293 12.09 -4.33 4.60
CA SER A 293 12.46 -3.44 3.49
C SER A 293 11.25 -2.74 2.84
N CYS A 294 10.12 -3.41 2.76
CA CYS A 294 8.90 -2.91 2.12
C CYS A 294 7.69 -3.73 2.58
N ASP A 295 6.50 -3.13 2.56
CA ASP A 295 5.23 -3.80 2.88
C ASP A 295 4.94 -5.03 2.01
N HIS A 296 5.28 -4.95 0.72
CA HIS A 296 5.16 -6.09 -0.19
C HIS A 296 6.17 -7.22 0.06
N PHE A 297 7.25 -6.95 0.80
CA PHE A 297 8.37 -7.84 1.01
C PHE A 297 8.53 -8.24 2.49
N VAL A 298 7.44 -8.49 3.18
CA VAL A 298 7.45 -9.05 4.54
C VAL A 298 7.75 -10.54 4.46
N PHE A 299 9.05 -10.85 4.33
CA PHE A 299 9.60 -12.21 4.30
C PHE A 299 10.94 -12.23 5.05
N PRO A 300 11.35 -13.35 5.63
CA PRO A 300 12.56 -13.44 6.46
C PRO A 300 13.82 -12.85 5.79
N GLN A 301 14.01 -13.08 4.49
CA GLN A 301 15.17 -12.57 3.75
C GLN A 301 15.19 -11.05 3.61
N TYR A 302 14.06 -10.37 3.72
CA TYR A 302 13.94 -8.91 3.64
C TYR A 302 13.78 -8.23 5.00
N LYS A 303 13.92 -8.97 6.09
CA LYS A 303 13.92 -8.41 7.45
C LYS A 303 15.21 -7.61 7.66
N LEU A 304 15.10 -6.34 8.02
CA LEU A 304 16.21 -5.44 8.29
C LEU A 304 16.73 -5.58 9.73
N GLY A 305 15.81 -5.82 10.65
CA GLY A 305 16.12 -5.97 12.08
C GLY A 305 14.87 -5.88 12.94
N ASN A 306 15.07 -5.57 14.21
CA ASN A 306 14.02 -5.28 15.17
C ASN A 306 14.37 -3.98 15.90
N ILE A 307 13.38 -3.12 16.12
CA ILE A 307 13.56 -1.78 16.70
C ILE A 307 14.15 -1.79 18.13
N TYR A 308 14.09 -2.92 18.82
CA TYR A 308 14.75 -3.07 20.13
C TYR A 308 16.26 -3.32 20.02
N SER A 309 16.77 -3.70 18.86
CA SER A 309 18.19 -4.04 18.65
C SER A 309 18.93 -3.12 17.71
N LYS A 310 18.21 -2.42 16.82
CA LYS A 310 18.76 -1.49 15.82
C LYS A 310 17.87 -0.28 15.69
N THR A 311 18.44 0.87 15.43
CA THR A 311 17.70 2.09 15.11
C THR A 311 17.11 2.03 13.70
N LEU A 312 16.05 2.81 13.44
CA LEU A 312 15.47 2.94 12.11
C LEU A 312 16.52 3.46 11.10
N ILE A 313 17.37 4.40 11.52
CA ILE A 313 18.43 4.94 10.67
C ILE A 313 19.41 3.84 10.25
N GLU A 314 19.91 3.02 11.18
CA GLU A 314 20.80 1.90 10.86
C GLU A 314 20.15 0.90 9.90
N MET A 315 18.84 0.64 10.07
CA MET A 315 18.12 -0.30 9.22
C MET A 315 17.89 0.24 7.81
N PHE A 316 17.43 1.48 7.66
CA PHE A 316 17.05 2.06 6.38
C PHE A 316 18.22 2.62 5.56
N TYR A 317 19.31 3.01 6.21
CA TYR A 317 20.55 3.44 5.54
C TYR A 317 21.63 2.36 5.53
N GLY A 318 21.33 1.17 6.06
CA GLY A 318 22.20 0.00 5.99
C GLY A 318 22.33 -0.56 4.57
N GLU A 319 23.44 -1.26 4.32
CA GLU A 319 23.80 -1.84 3.02
C GLU A 319 22.67 -2.71 2.43
N LYS A 320 22.04 -3.54 3.26
CA LYS A 320 20.94 -4.42 2.85
C LYS A 320 19.75 -3.65 2.24
N GLN A 321 19.36 -2.53 2.84
CA GLN A 321 18.26 -1.71 2.34
C GLN A 321 18.65 -0.92 1.09
N LEU A 322 19.87 -0.42 1.04
CA LEU A 322 20.40 0.27 -0.15
C LEU A 322 20.48 -0.67 -1.35
N GLU A 323 20.95 -1.89 -1.14
CA GLU A 323 20.97 -2.93 -2.18
C GLU A 323 19.56 -3.28 -2.66
N PHE A 324 18.63 -3.51 -1.71
CA PHE A 324 17.22 -3.75 -2.05
C PHE A 324 16.66 -2.63 -2.93
N GLY A 325 16.92 -1.37 -2.56
CA GLY A 325 16.44 -0.21 -3.32
C GLY A 325 16.99 -0.14 -4.75
N GLN A 326 18.31 -0.37 -4.89
CA GLN A 326 18.99 -0.32 -6.19
C GLN A 326 18.63 -1.50 -7.09
N ASN A 327 18.29 -2.65 -6.51
CA ASN A 327 17.92 -3.84 -7.27
C ASN A 327 16.69 -3.63 -8.15
N LYS A 328 15.81 -2.71 -7.80
CA LYS A 328 14.68 -2.34 -8.67
C LYS A 328 15.15 -1.95 -10.08
N TYR A 329 16.13 -1.09 -10.20
CA TYR A 329 16.67 -0.67 -11.49
C TYR A 329 17.65 -1.72 -12.08
N ARG A 330 18.52 -2.31 -11.25
CA ARG A 330 19.54 -3.24 -11.71
C ARG A 330 18.97 -4.50 -12.32
N SER A 331 17.90 -5.04 -11.74
CA SER A 331 17.23 -6.27 -12.17
C SER A 331 16.29 -6.10 -13.36
N LEU A 332 16.07 -4.85 -13.84
CA LEU A 332 15.23 -4.60 -15.00
C LEU A 332 15.73 -5.34 -16.24
N PRO A 333 14.83 -6.04 -16.96
CA PRO A 333 15.14 -6.59 -18.27
C PRO A 333 15.66 -5.52 -19.24
N ARG A 334 16.53 -5.93 -20.17
CA ARG A 334 17.10 -5.02 -21.19
C ARG A 334 16.01 -4.31 -22.00
N GLN A 335 14.90 -5.02 -22.27
CA GLN A 335 13.75 -4.45 -22.97
C GLN A 335 13.15 -3.27 -22.20
N CYS A 336 12.96 -3.39 -20.89
CA CYS A 336 12.46 -2.28 -20.07
C CYS A 336 13.43 -1.09 -20.03
N LYS A 337 14.74 -1.35 -19.93
CA LYS A 337 15.77 -0.31 -19.96
C LYS A 337 15.82 0.47 -21.27
N ASN A 338 15.48 -0.18 -22.38
CA ASN A 338 15.45 0.43 -23.72
C ASN A 338 14.07 0.93 -24.13
N CYS A 339 13.06 0.81 -23.28
CA CYS A 339 11.70 1.24 -23.57
C CYS A 339 11.64 2.78 -23.63
N LYS A 340 11.03 3.34 -24.69
CA LYS A 340 10.85 4.78 -24.84
C LYS A 340 10.01 5.40 -23.71
N SER A 341 9.06 4.63 -23.15
CA SER A 341 8.20 5.04 -22.05
C SER A 341 8.78 4.72 -20.67
N TYR A 342 10.04 4.26 -20.58
CA TYR A 342 10.65 3.86 -19.30
C TYR A 342 10.60 4.96 -18.23
N LEU A 343 10.89 6.20 -18.62
CA LEU A 343 10.86 7.36 -17.72
C LEU A 343 9.48 7.63 -17.11
N LEU A 344 8.43 7.24 -17.81
CA LEU A 344 7.06 7.45 -17.38
C LEU A 344 6.57 6.40 -16.40
N VAL A 345 7.04 5.16 -16.55
CA VAL A 345 6.45 4.00 -15.88
C VAL A 345 7.32 3.46 -14.76
N MET A 346 8.64 3.62 -14.83
CA MET A 346 9.65 3.10 -13.89
C MET A 346 9.23 1.83 -13.14
N VAL A 347 8.91 0.80 -13.90
CA VAL A 347 8.17 -0.41 -13.55
C VAL A 347 8.58 -1.03 -12.20
N ASN A 348 7.59 -1.43 -11.39
CA ASN A 348 7.82 -2.23 -10.19
C ASN A 348 8.11 -3.70 -10.54
N VAL A 349 9.34 -3.98 -10.93
CA VAL A 349 9.78 -5.30 -11.40
C VAL A 349 10.08 -6.27 -10.25
N GLN A 350 10.33 -5.77 -9.05
CA GLN A 350 10.81 -6.63 -7.96
C GLN A 350 9.76 -7.67 -7.51
N ARG A 351 8.49 -7.35 -7.56
CA ARG A 351 7.41 -8.28 -7.17
C ARG A 351 6.67 -8.88 -8.36
N THR A 352 6.35 -8.07 -9.36
CA THR A 352 5.53 -8.48 -10.53
C THR A 352 6.37 -8.80 -11.77
N GLY A 353 7.63 -8.44 -11.79
CA GLY A 353 8.46 -8.22 -12.96
C GLY A 353 9.15 -9.40 -13.57
N PHE A 354 8.84 -10.62 -13.22
CA PHE A 354 9.41 -11.77 -13.91
C PHE A 354 8.44 -12.45 -14.88
N VAL A 355 7.57 -11.67 -15.50
CA VAL A 355 6.97 -12.10 -16.76
C VAL A 355 8.03 -11.89 -17.84
N LYS A 356 8.54 -12.93 -18.46
CA LYS A 356 8.99 -12.85 -19.86
C LYS A 356 7.76 -12.38 -20.63
N LEU A 357 7.60 -11.08 -20.77
CA LEU A 357 6.65 -10.49 -21.68
C LEU A 357 7.13 -10.89 -23.07
N ASN A 358 6.60 -11.98 -23.60
CA ASN A 358 6.58 -12.22 -25.03
C ASN A 358 5.64 -11.16 -25.63
N TRP A 359 6.14 -9.95 -25.74
CA TRP A 359 5.50 -8.94 -26.57
C TRP A 359 5.67 -9.41 -27.99
N VAL A 360 4.58 -9.95 -28.54
CA VAL A 360 4.42 -10.02 -29.99
C VAL A 360 4.61 -8.59 -30.48
N SER A 361 5.61 -8.41 -31.35
CA SER A 361 5.85 -7.16 -32.07
C SER A 361 4.54 -6.70 -32.70
N LEU A 362 3.94 -5.65 -32.14
CA LEU A 362 3.03 -4.80 -32.89
C LEU A 362 3.92 -4.02 -33.87
N GLY A 363 3.82 -4.39 -35.14
CA GLY A 363 4.49 -3.75 -36.28
C GLY A 363 4.06 -2.31 -36.51
#